data_42ed22832f167a9466a79549cede15af
#
_entry.id   42ed22832f167a9466a79549cede15af
#
_cell.length_a   1.000
_cell.length_b   1.000
_cell.length_c   1.000
_cell.angle_alpha   90.00
_cell.angle_beta   90.00
_cell.angle_gamma   90.00
#
_symmetry.space_group_name_H-M   'P 1'
#
loop_
_entity.id
_entity.type
_entity.pdbx_description
1 polymer ?
#
loop_
_entity_poly.entity_id
_entity_poly.type
_entity_poly.pdbx_seq_one_letter_code
_entity_poly.pdbx_strand_id
1 'polypeptide(L)'
;NQMIVKGAVDKLLERTEQIWTKEGIRKITEEDKEKIQRQNQKFSMEGLRVLAFTYREIPKNHTLTSQDEDHLVFLGLIAMMDPPREESKAAVAECIKAGIRPVMITGDHKITAAAIAKRVGILHDLSEACEGADIENMSDEELKEFVPNISVYARVSPEHKIRIVRAWQ
;
A
#
# COMPACT_ATOMS: atom_id res chain seq x y z
N ASN A 1 17.04 -27.04 3.13
CA ASN A 1 15.77 -26.45 2.58
C ASN A 1 15.82 -24.93 2.75
N GLN A 2 15.08 -24.24 1.89
CA GLN A 2 14.95 -22.78 1.97
C GLN A 2 13.47 -22.42 2.15
N MET A 3 13.19 -21.54 3.08
CA MET A 3 11.89 -20.89 3.24
C MET A 3 11.97 -19.52 2.56
N ILE A 4 11.03 -19.23 1.67
CA ILE A 4 10.90 -17.93 1.03
C ILE A 4 9.72 -17.21 1.67
N VAL A 5 9.94 -15.98 2.14
CA VAL A 5 8.91 -15.12 2.73
C VAL A 5 8.71 -13.91 1.84
N LYS A 6 7.45 -13.57 1.56
CA LYS A 6 7.07 -12.36 0.82
C LYS A 6 6.08 -11.54 1.64
N GLY A 7 6.18 -10.23 1.57
CA GLY A 7 5.28 -9.36 2.31
C GLY A 7 5.56 -7.88 2.12
N ALA A 8 4.91 -7.08 2.96
CA ALA A 8 5.12 -5.64 3.00
C ALA A 8 6.58 -5.31 3.34
N VAL A 9 7.14 -4.33 2.64
CA VAL A 9 8.57 -4.00 2.72
C VAL A 9 8.98 -3.61 4.13
N ASP A 10 8.20 -2.76 4.80
CA ASP A 10 8.42 -2.32 6.18
C ASP A 10 8.47 -3.51 7.15
N LYS A 11 7.50 -4.41 7.07
CA LYS A 11 7.40 -5.57 7.96
C LYS A 11 8.52 -6.59 7.77
N LEU A 12 8.96 -6.82 6.55
CA LEU A 12 10.04 -7.74 6.29
C LEU A 12 11.42 -7.15 6.63
N LEU A 13 11.62 -5.83 6.45
CA LEU A 13 12.87 -5.18 6.84
C LEU A 13 13.12 -5.20 8.36
N GLU A 14 12.07 -5.17 9.18
CA GLU A 14 12.16 -5.31 10.64
C GLU A 14 12.75 -6.68 11.05
N ARG A 15 12.49 -7.73 10.24
CA ARG A 15 12.89 -9.13 10.49
C ARG A 15 14.10 -9.58 9.70
N THR A 16 14.74 -8.64 8.97
CA THR A 16 15.86 -8.92 8.08
C THR A 16 17.17 -8.55 8.73
N GLU A 17 18.11 -9.51 8.79
CA GLU A 17 19.46 -9.31 9.32
C GLU A 17 20.54 -9.27 8.24
N GLN A 18 20.29 -9.87 7.11
CA GLN A 18 21.27 -10.00 6.03
C GLN A 18 20.68 -9.58 4.69
N ILE A 19 21.55 -9.26 3.75
CA ILE A 19 21.20 -8.91 2.37
C ILE A 19 22.04 -9.71 1.39
N TRP A 20 21.41 -10.22 0.34
CA TRP A 20 22.08 -10.83 -0.78
C TRP A 20 22.54 -9.76 -1.78
N THR A 21 23.83 -9.73 -2.05
CA THR A 21 24.47 -8.80 -2.99
C THR A 21 25.20 -9.57 -4.08
N LYS A 22 25.70 -8.86 -5.08
CA LYS A 22 26.56 -9.49 -6.13
C LYS A 22 27.83 -10.12 -5.58
N GLU A 23 28.30 -9.64 -4.43
CA GLU A 23 29.52 -10.12 -3.76
C GLU A 23 29.24 -11.24 -2.76
N GLY A 24 27.96 -11.58 -2.54
CA GLY A 24 27.53 -12.58 -1.58
C GLY A 24 26.57 -12.03 -0.52
N ILE A 25 26.33 -12.84 0.51
CA ILE A 25 25.48 -12.49 1.63
C ILE A 25 26.31 -11.76 2.67
N ARG A 26 25.80 -10.60 3.14
CA ARG A 26 26.39 -9.85 4.23
C ARG A 26 25.32 -9.30 5.18
N LYS A 27 25.73 -8.82 6.34
CA LYS A 27 24.84 -8.12 7.27
C LYS A 27 24.22 -6.90 6.57
N ILE A 28 22.92 -6.70 6.72
CA ILE A 28 22.23 -5.52 6.22
C ILE A 28 22.59 -4.29 7.07
N THR A 29 22.82 -3.16 6.42
CA THR A 29 23.11 -1.88 7.08
C THR A 29 21.88 -0.98 7.08
N GLU A 30 21.86 0.05 7.92
CA GLU A 30 20.79 1.06 7.89
C GLU A 30 20.76 1.80 6.53
N GLU A 31 21.91 2.05 5.92
CA GLU A 31 21.98 2.63 4.57
C GLU A 31 21.30 1.74 3.52
N ASP A 32 21.45 0.42 3.61
CA ASP A 32 20.76 -0.53 2.73
C ASP A 32 19.25 -0.44 2.93
N LYS A 33 18.78 -0.43 4.18
CA LYS A 33 17.36 -0.32 4.50
C LYS A 33 16.75 0.98 3.96
N GLU A 34 17.47 2.10 4.12
CA GLU A 34 17.04 3.38 3.57
C GLU A 34 16.96 3.37 2.03
N LYS A 35 17.92 2.72 1.35
CA LYS A 35 17.90 2.57 -0.11
C LYS A 35 16.69 1.74 -0.56
N ILE A 36 16.42 0.64 0.15
CA ILE A 36 15.27 -0.22 -0.12
C ILE A 36 13.95 0.55 0.08
N GLN A 37 13.83 1.31 1.18
CA GLN A 37 12.64 2.10 1.47
C GLN A 37 12.43 3.22 0.44
N ARG A 38 13.49 3.93 0.04
CA ARG A 38 13.43 4.93 -1.03
C ARG A 38 12.97 4.32 -2.35
N GLN A 39 13.47 3.14 -2.70
CA GLN A 39 13.05 2.45 -3.93
C GLN A 39 11.58 1.99 -3.85
N ASN A 40 11.14 1.48 -2.68
CA ASN A 40 9.76 1.15 -2.41
C ASN A 40 8.84 2.37 -2.58
N GLN A 41 9.22 3.50 -1.99
CA GLN A 41 8.46 4.74 -2.11
C GLN A 41 8.37 5.22 -3.57
N LYS A 42 9.48 5.16 -4.32
CA LYS A 42 9.48 5.52 -5.75
C LYS A 42 8.48 4.67 -6.54
N PHE A 43 8.52 3.34 -6.38
CA PHE A 43 7.57 2.45 -7.04
C PHE A 43 6.12 2.71 -6.62
N SER A 44 5.89 2.98 -5.33
CA SER A 44 4.55 3.30 -4.82
C SER A 44 4.01 4.61 -5.41
N MET A 45 4.87 5.62 -5.58
CA MET A 45 4.50 6.89 -6.24
C MET A 45 4.12 6.70 -7.71
N GLU A 46 4.67 5.68 -8.36
CA GLU A 46 4.28 5.26 -9.72
C GLU A 46 2.99 4.43 -9.75
N GLY A 47 2.36 4.18 -8.59
CA GLY A 47 1.14 3.39 -8.46
C GLY A 47 1.39 1.88 -8.51
N LEU A 48 2.62 1.44 -8.25
CA LEU A 48 2.98 0.03 -8.24
C LEU A 48 2.74 -0.57 -6.85
N ARG A 49 2.21 -1.78 -6.83
CA ARG A 49 2.17 -2.61 -5.62
C ARG A 49 3.51 -3.29 -5.44
N VAL A 50 4.16 -3.06 -4.29
CA VAL A 50 5.51 -3.57 -4.02
C VAL A 50 5.47 -4.65 -2.96
N LEU A 51 6.16 -5.76 -3.21
CA LEU A 51 6.42 -6.81 -2.25
C LEU A 51 7.93 -6.99 -2.09
N ALA A 52 8.38 -7.11 -0.84
CA ALA A 52 9.71 -7.59 -0.52
C ALA A 52 9.75 -9.12 -0.55
N PHE A 53 10.89 -9.64 -0.95
CA PHE A 53 11.21 -11.06 -0.92
C PHE A 53 12.44 -11.28 -0.07
N THR A 54 12.34 -12.25 0.82
CA THR A 54 13.39 -12.66 1.73
C THR A 54 13.45 -14.19 1.77
N TYR A 55 14.54 -14.75 2.28
CA TYR A 55 14.62 -16.17 2.54
C TYR A 55 15.38 -16.47 3.84
N ARG A 56 15.22 -17.70 4.33
CA ARG A 56 15.99 -18.29 5.41
C ARG A 56 16.27 -19.74 5.12
N GLU A 57 17.46 -20.22 5.47
CA GLU A 57 17.78 -21.65 5.43
C GLU A 57 17.14 -22.36 6.61
N ILE A 58 16.52 -23.52 6.35
CA ILE A 58 15.81 -24.30 7.33
C ILE A 58 16.31 -25.75 7.31
N PRO A 59 16.50 -26.40 8.48
CA PRO A 59 16.86 -27.80 8.54
C PRO A 59 15.86 -28.69 7.77
N LYS A 60 16.37 -29.82 7.24
CA LYS A 60 15.50 -30.87 6.69
C LYS A 60 14.60 -31.37 7.81
N ASN A 61 13.36 -31.57 7.65
CA ASN A 61 12.40 -32.04 8.65
C ASN A 61 11.96 -31.02 9.71
N HIS A 62 12.24 -29.73 9.55
CA HIS A 62 11.72 -28.69 10.42
C HIS A 62 10.26 -28.40 10.07
N THR A 63 9.39 -28.38 11.06
CA THR A 63 7.99 -27.94 10.91
C THR A 63 7.93 -26.42 10.99
N LEU A 64 7.49 -25.77 9.92
CA LEU A 64 7.41 -24.31 9.86
C LEU A 64 6.40 -23.76 10.87
N THR A 65 6.82 -22.69 11.54
CA THR A 65 6.01 -21.89 12.46
C THR A 65 6.15 -20.42 12.14
N SER A 66 5.29 -19.57 12.67
CA SER A 66 5.39 -18.11 12.50
C SER A 66 6.68 -17.51 13.10
N GLN A 67 7.34 -18.20 14.02
CA GLN A 67 8.63 -17.78 14.62
C GLN A 67 9.80 -17.97 13.65
N ASP A 68 9.62 -18.76 12.59
CA ASP A 68 10.65 -18.93 11.57
C ASP A 68 10.77 -17.74 10.63
N GLU A 69 9.78 -16.85 10.62
CA GLU A 69 9.79 -15.61 9.82
C GLU A 69 10.66 -14.51 10.46
N ASP A 70 11.82 -14.87 10.97
CA ASP A 70 12.82 -13.96 11.54
C ASP A 70 14.22 -14.34 11.06
N HIS A 71 15.23 -13.48 11.33
CA HIS A 71 16.62 -13.66 10.87
C HIS A 71 16.72 -13.88 9.35
N LEU A 72 15.97 -13.09 8.59
CA LEU A 72 15.79 -13.25 7.15
C LEU A 72 16.95 -12.64 6.36
N VAL A 73 17.19 -13.18 5.17
CA VAL A 73 18.10 -12.63 4.15
C VAL A 73 17.26 -11.92 3.08
N PHE A 74 17.46 -10.63 2.89
CA PHE A 74 16.77 -9.84 1.87
C PHE A 74 17.26 -10.21 0.48
N LEU A 75 16.33 -10.50 -0.43
CA LEU A 75 16.59 -10.85 -1.83
C LEU A 75 16.33 -9.69 -2.77
N GLY A 76 15.22 -8.97 -2.58
CA GLY A 76 14.84 -7.88 -3.47
C GLY A 76 13.39 -7.46 -3.34
N LEU A 77 13.01 -6.52 -4.20
CA LEU A 77 11.65 -6.03 -4.36
C LEU A 77 11.07 -6.50 -5.69
N ILE A 78 9.79 -6.86 -5.69
CA ILE A 78 9.00 -7.04 -6.91
C ILE A 78 7.91 -5.98 -6.90
N ALA A 79 7.90 -5.15 -7.95
CA ALA A 79 6.88 -4.14 -8.16
C ALA A 79 5.91 -4.63 -9.25
N MET A 80 4.61 -4.60 -8.95
CA MET A 80 3.54 -5.08 -9.81
C MET A 80 2.62 -3.93 -10.16
N MET A 81 2.19 -3.85 -11.40
CA MET A 81 1.15 -2.94 -11.84
C MET A 81 -0.15 -3.71 -12.03
N ASP A 82 -1.20 -3.25 -11.35
CA ASP A 82 -2.58 -3.61 -11.67
C ASP A 82 -3.23 -2.38 -12.30
N PRO A 83 -3.12 -2.21 -13.63
CA PRO A 83 -3.60 -1.00 -14.28
C PRO A 83 -5.12 -0.90 -14.13
N PRO A 84 -5.65 0.31 -13.86
CA PRO A 84 -7.09 0.52 -13.92
C PRO A 84 -7.60 0.09 -15.29
N ARG A 85 -8.79 -0.51 -15.33
CA ARG A 85 -9.44 -0.84 -16.60
C ARG A 85 -9.65 0.44 -17.41
N GLU A 86 -9.43 0.39 -18.72
CA GLU A 86 -9.59 1.57 -19.59
C GLU A 86 -11.00 2.16 -19.50
N GLU A 87 -12.01 1.31 -19.37
CA GLU A 87 -13.42 1.70 -19.22
C GLU A 87 -13.66 2.52 -17.94
N SER A 88 -12.86 2.30 -16.89
CA SER A 88 -13.02 3.03 -15.62
C SER A 88 -12.77 4.52 -15.78
N LYS A 89 -11.80 4.92 -16.61
CA LYS A 89 -11.52 6.33 -16.89
C LYS A 89 -12.68 7.00 -17.64
N ALA A 90 -13.23 6.30 -18.62
CA ALA A 90 -14.37 6.80 -19.38
C ALA A 90 -15.62 6.95 -18.49
N ALA A 91 -15.91 5.94 -17.65
CA ALA A 91 -17.02 5.96 -16.72
C ALA A 91 -16.90 7.09 -15.68
N VAL A 92 -15.73 7.32 -15.13
CA VAL A 92 -15.45 8.45 -14.20
C VAL A 92 -15.72 9.78 -14.91
N ALA A 93 -15.26 9.95 -16.13
CA ALA A 93 -15.50 11.17 -16.90
C ALA A 93 -16.98 11.42 -17.20
N GLU A 94 -17.74 10.37 -17.47
CA GLU A 94 -19.20 10.45 -17.64
C GLU A 94 -19.93 10.82 -16.35
N CYS A 95 -19.55 10.22 -15.21
CA CYS A 95 -20.07 10.60 -13.89
C CYS A 95 -19.86 12.09 -13.61
N ILE A 96 -18.66 12.59 -13.82
CA ILE A 96 -18.33 14.01 -13.59
C ILE A 96 -19.16 14.92 -14.51
N LYS A 97 -19.32 14.57 -15.78
CA LYS A 97 -20.19 15.32 -16.73
C LYS A 97 -21.65 15.34 -16.31
N ALA A 98 -22.12 14.25 -15.69
CA ALA A 98 -23.47 14.16 -15.16
C ALA A 98 -23.67 14.84 -13.80
N GLY A 99 -22.65 15.51 -13.25
CA GLY A 99 -22.68 16.14 -11.94
C GLY A 99 -22.56 15.15 -10.77
N ILE A 100 -22.17 13.89 -11.05
CA ILE A 100 -21.95 12.87 -10.03
C ILE A 100 -20.48 12.92 -9.63
N ARG A 101 -20.22 13.04 -8.34
CA ARG A 101 -18.86 13.01 -7.79
C ARG A 101 -18.42 11.58 -7.50
N PRO A 102 -17.46 11.01 -8.24
CA PRO A 102 -16.89 9.70 -7.94
C PRO A 102 -15.93 9.80 -6.74
N VAL A 103 -15.99 8.80 -5.85
CA VAL A 103 -15.14 8.69 -4.66
C VAL A 103 -14.49 7.31 -4.65
N MET A 104 -13.18 7.26 -4.39
CA MET A 104 -12.43 6.02 -4.25
C MET A 104 -12.29 5.61 -2.79
N ILE A 105 -12.70 4.39 -2.46
CA ILE A 105 -12.54 3.80 -1.13
C ILE A 105 -11.80 2.47 -1.29
N THR A 106 -10.61 2.35 -0.71
CA THR A 106 -9.73 1.18 -0.91
C THR A 106 -8.98 0.77 0.36
N GLY A 107 -8.59 -0.50 0.40
CA GLY A 107 -7.64 -1.01 1.41
C GLY A 107 -6.17 -0.73 1.07
N ASP A 108 -5.87 -0.21 -0.11
CA ASP A 108 -4.51 0.09 -0.55
C ASP A 108 -3.88 1.27 0.22
N HIS A 109 -2.55 1.35 0.17
CA HIS A 109 -1.79 2.47 0.73
C HIS A 109 -2.14 3.79 0.04
N LYS A 110 -2.19 4.90 0.81
CA LYS A 110 -2.57 6.25 0.35
C LYS A 110 -1.86 6.68 -0.94
N ILE A 111 -0.55 6.49 -1.02
CA ILE A 111 0.24 6.90 -2.20
C ILE A 111 -0.18 6.11 -3.45
N THR A 112 -0.37 4.80 -3.31
CA THR A 112 -0.82 3.93 -4.41
C THR A 112 -2.25 4.28 -4.85
N ALA A 113 -3.16 4.45 -3.90
CA ALA A 113 -4.54 4.85 -4.15
C ALA A 113 -4.62 6.20 -4.86
N ALA A 114 -3.86 7.19 -4.40
CA ALA A 114 -3.78 8.51 -5.00
C ALA A 114 -3.26 8.46 -6.44
N ALA A 115 -2.21 7.67 -6.71
CA ALA A 115 -1.67 7.51 -8.05
C ALA A 115 -2.71 6.89 -9.02
N ILE A 116 -3.46 5.89 -8.57
CA ILE A 116 -4.55 5.26 -9.35
C ILE A 116 -5.69 6.26 -9.57
N ALA A 117 -6.14 6.94 -8.50
CA ALA A 117 -7.23 7.91 -8.57
C ALA A 117 -6.92 9.08 -9.52
N LYS A 118 -5.67 9.53 -9.53
CA LYS A 118 -5.19 10.56 -10.47
C LYS A 118 -5.24 10.07 -11.92
N ARG A 119 -4.84 8.81 -12.17
CA ARG A 119 -4.89 8.21 -13.53
C ARG A 119 -6.31 8.09 -14.07
N VAL A 120 -7.29 7.76 -13.23
CA VAL A 120 -8.69 7.63 -13.66
C VAL A 120 -9.45 8.96 -13.62
N GLY A 121 -8.87 10.03 -13.07
CA GLY A 121 -9.47 11.37 -13.06
C GLY A 121 -10.36 11.67 -11.85
N ILE A 122 -10.24 10.90 -10.75
CA ILE A 122 -10.95 11.14 -9.49
C ILE A 122 -10.22 12.17 -8.63
N LEU A 123 -8.87 12.14 -8.60
CA LEU A 123 -8.03 12.96 -7.73
C LEU A 123 -7.32 14.05 -8.52
N HIS A 124 -7.33 15.28 -8.01
CA HIS A 124 -6.57 16.41 -8.55
C HIS A 124 -5.34 16.71 -7.70
N ASP A 125 -5.50 16.76 -6.39
CA ASP A 125 -4.44 17.07 -5.43
C ASP A 125 -4.38 16.01 -4.31
N LEU A 126 -3.18 15.77 -3.77
CA LEU A 126 -2.97 14.77 -2.72
C LEU A 126 -3.67 15.14 -1.40
N SER A 127 -3.99 16.41 -1.17
CA SER A 127 -4.78 16.87 -0.02
C SER A 127 -6.22 16.32 -0.01
N GLU A 128 -6.75 15.91 -1.17
CA GLU A 128 -8.05 15.25 -1.29
C GLU A 128 -8.01 13.76 -0.92
N ALA A 129 -6.86 13.23 -0.46
CA ALA A 129 -6.71 11.83 -0.06
C ALA A 129 -6.42 11.73 1.44
N CYS A 130 -7.13 10.83 2.14
CA CYS A 130 -6.92 10.51 3.56
C CYS A 130 -6.75 9.00 3.78
N GLU A 131 -6.32 8.63 4.98
CA GLU A 131 -6.29 7.23 5.43
C GLU A 131 -7.41 6.95 6.45
N GLY A 132 -7.75 5.67 6.62
CA GLY A 132 -8.75 5.25 7.62
C GLY A 132 -8.44 5.76 9.03
N ALA A 133 -7.16 5.81 9.41
CA ALA A 133 -6.71 6.36 10.69
C ALA A 133 -7.07 7.84 10.89
N ASP A 134 -7.13 8.64 9.83
CA ASP A 134 -7.45 10.07 9.91
C ASP A 134 -8.91 10.30 10.32
N ILE A 135 -9.80 9.34 9.99
CA ILE A 135 -11.25 9.42 10.27
C ILE A 135 -11.70 8.55 11.45
N GLU A 136 -10.79 7.76 12.04
CA GLU A 136 -11.15 6.77 13.07
C GLU A 136 -11.77 7.41 14.31
N ASN A 137 -11.19 8.51 14.77
CA ASN A 137 -11.63 9.21 15.99
C ASN A 137 -12.55 10.41 15.74
N MET A 138 -12.95 10.67 14.49
CA MET A 138 -13.90 11.73 14.16
C MET A 138 -15.32 11.35 14.63
N SER A 139 -16.05 12.30 15.17
CA SER A 139 -17.51 12.17 15.38
C SER A 139 -18.22 12.10 14.00
N ASP A 140 -19.49 11.72 14.00
CA ASP A 140 -20.26 11.65 12.74
C ASP A 140 -20.51 13.05 12.17
N GLU A 141 -20.61 14.08 13.03
CA GLU A 141 -20.71 15.48 12.64
C GLU A 141 -19.43 15.99 11.98
N GLU A 142 -18.27 15.74 12.60
CA GLU A 142 -16.98 16.12 12.05
C GLU A 142 -16.73 15.40 10.71
N LEU A 143 -17.11 14.14 10.62
CA LEU A 143 -16.97 13.37 9.37
C LEU A 143 -17.84 13.95 8.25
N LYS A 144 -19.06 14.42 8.53
CA LYS A 144 -19.93 15.08 7.54
C LYS A 144 -19.31 16.36 6.97
N GLU A 145 -18.60 17.13 7.79
CA GLU A 145 -17.90 18.33 7.33
C GLU A 145 -16.61 18.00 6.57
N PHE A 146 -16.01 16.84 6.85
CA PHE A 146 -14.75 16.40 6.25
C PHE A 146 -14.92 15.76 4.87
N VAL A 147 -15.92 14.89 4.70
CA VAL A 147 -16.10 14.10 3.45
C VAL A 147 -16.22 14.93 2.17
N PRO A 148 -16.82 16.16 2.15
CA PRO A 148 -16.89 16.95 0.93
C PRO A 148 -15.52 17.36 0.35
N ASN A 149 -14.46 17.34 1.16
CA ASN A 149 -13.12 17.71 0.74
C ASN A 149 -12.27 16.52 0.30
N ILE A 150 -12.77 15.29 0.47
CA ILE A 150 -12.00 14.07 0.24
C ILE A 150 -12.57 13.28 -0.94
N SER A 151 -11.70 12.94 -1.86
CA SER A 151 -12.01 12.13 -3.05
C SER A 151 -11.46 10.70 -2.95
N VAL A 152 -10.46 10.46 -2.07
CA VAL A 152 -9.80 9.15 -1.92
C VAL A 152 -9.66 8.79 -0.45
N TYR A 153 -10.17 7.63 -0.06
CA TYR A 153 -10.03 7.04 1.27
C TYR A 153 -9.20 5.75 1.15
N ALA A 154 -8.00 5.76 1.71
CA ALA A 154 -7.03 4.67 1.69
C ALA A 154 -6.96 3.93 3.03
N ARG A 155 -6.48 2.69 3.04
CA ARG A 155 -6.34 1.88 4.27
C ARG A 155 -7.63 1.81 5.11
N VAL A 156 -8.77 1.71 4.46
CA VAL A 156 -10.10 1.74 5.09
C VAL A 156 -10.57 0.35 5.46
N SER A 157 -11.07 0.19 6.69
CA SER A 157 -11.79 -1.02 7.13
C SER A 157 -13.23 -1.02 6.59
N PRO A 158 -13.94 -2.17 6.61
CA PRO A 158 -15.35 -2.22 6.28
C PRO A 158 -16.22 -1.27 7.12
N GLU A 159 -15.87 -1.05 8.38
CA GLU A 159 -16.56 -0.14 9.32
C GLU A 159 -16.41 1.32 8.88
N HIS A 160 -15.19 1.73 8.53
CA HIS A 160 -14.93 3.06 7.98
C HIS A 160 -15.75 3.30 6.71
N LYS A 161 -15.84 2.32 5.83
CA LYS A 161 -16.63 2.44 4.60
C LYS A 161 -18.11 2.75 4.87
N ILE A 162 -18.70 2.09 5.87
CA ILE A 162 -20.10 2.35 6.27
C ILE A 162 -20.25 3.77 6.78
N ARG A 163 -19.33 4.25 7.62
CA ARG A 163 -19.35 5.62 8.16
C ARG A 163 -19.21 6.68 7.06
N ILE A 164 -18.28 6.49 6.14
CA ILE A 164 -18.08 7.38 4.98
C ILE A 164 -19.37 7.48 4.15
N VAL A 165 -19.99 6.33 3.82
CA VAL A 165 -21.23 6.31 3.03
C VAL A 165 -22.38 7.03 3.76
N ARG A 166 -22.52 6.86 5.09
CA ARG A 166 -23.52 7.57 5.89
C ARG A 166 -23.27 9.08 5.95
N ALA A 167 -22.01 9.48 6.01
CA ALA A 167 -21.64 10.90 6.05
C ALA A 167 -21.92 11.61 4.71
N TRP A 168 -21.97 10.88 3.59
CA TRP A 168 -22.35 11.40 2.28
C TRP A 168 -23.88 11.48 2.04
N GLN A 169 -24.69 10.82 2.87
CA GLN A 169 -26.16 10.84 2.85
C GLN A 169 -26.74 11.99 3.71
#